data_4f5861f0852b0949a987c21a06d0d493
#
_entry.id   4f5861f0852b0949a987c21a06d0d493
#
_cell.length_a   1.000
_cell.length_b   1.000
_cell.length_c   1.000
_cell.angle_alpha   90.00
_cell.angle_beta   90.00
_cell.angle_gamma   90.00
#
_symmetry.space_group_name_H-M   'P 1'
#
loop_
_entity.id
_entity.type
_entity.pdbx_description
1 polymer ?
#
loop_
_entity_poly.entity_id
_entity_poly.type
_entity_poly.pdbx_seq_one_letter_code
_entity_poly.pdbx_strand_id
1 'polypeptide(L)'
;MSSKPAAAVLWGKLAWHPAVVAWRGLAEDPPDPEHIEVLRQGKKSATYRLVGAGPDGAPVIAQRSQMPKALIERTVYEQILPHLPVTSPRYYGFQEDSPQFAWLFLEDVGDERYSATDQAHLALAGRWVGLLHTTATRVAAARRLPDGGPRRYLDHLRVGRRTIHAHVANPALGAADVTALQLLVADLDRVERGWADVERACMGVPASLVHGDFQRKNTYIRNGATGPELFAIDWETAGWGVPAVDLTRIDLPTYWSVVRPSWPTVQLEDVRRLAAAGRIFLQLAGIRWVSPELAYNTAPYLRRPMSWLRVFHGRLTDAILELGELR
;
A
#
# COMPACT_ATOMS: atom_id res chain seq x y z
N MET A 1 15.41 -4.66 -17.81
CA MET A 1 13.94 -4.70 -17.96
C MET A 1 13.53 -6.17 -17.91
N SER A 2 13.06 -6.66 -16.76
CA SER A 2 12.53 -8.04 -16.68
C SER A 2 11.08 -7.98 -17.16
N SER A 3 10.80 -8.56 -18.31
CA SER A 3 9.43 -8.73 -18.81
C SER A 3 8.63 -9.50 -17.76
N LYS A 4 7.51 -8.91 -17.32
CA LYS A 4 6.55 -9.61 -16.48
C LYS A 4 6.14 -10.89 -17.24
N PRO A 5 6.17 -12.09 -16.62
CA PRO A 5 5.67 -13.28 -17.30
C PRO A 5 4.22 -13.00 -17.75
N ALA A 6 3.87 -13.44 -18.95
CA ALA A 6 2.51 -13.32 -19.46
C ALA A 6 1.53 -13.90 -18.43
N ALA A 7 0.45 -13.21 -18.17
CA ALA A 7 -0.59 -13.69 -17.26
C ALA A 7 -1.10 -15.04 -17.78
N ALA A 8 -1.28 -16.02 -16.90
CA ALA A 8 -1.94 -17.25 -17.27
C ALA A 8 -3.39 -16.93 -17.65
N VAL A 9 -3.83 -17.42 -18.81
CA VAL A 9 -5.19 -17.16 -19.33
C VAL A 9 -6.01 -18.44 -19.24
N LEU A 10 -7.20 -18.32 -18.64
CA LEU A 10 -8.15 -19.41 -18.51
C LEU A 10 -9.29 -19.22 -19.51
N TRP A 11 -9.53 -20.28 -20.29
CA TRP A 11 -10.57 -20.36 -21.31
C TRP A 11 -11.54 -21.51 -21.03
N GLY A 12 -12.73 -21.45 -21.60
CA GLY A 12 -13.68 -22.58 -21.55
C GLY A 12 -14.77 -22.38 -20.52
N LYS A 13 -15.08 -23.40 -19.70
CA LYS A 13 -16.22 -23.35 -18.74
C LYS A 13 -15.95 -22.43 -17.55
N LEU A 14 -15.91 -21.13 -17.79
CA LEU A 14 -15.55 -20.11 -16.79
C LEU A 14 -16.63 -19.90 -15.72
N ALA A 15 -17.88 -20.30 -16.01
CA ALA A 15 -19.03 -20.16 -15.12
C ALA A 15 -18.82 -20.76 -13.71
N TRP A 16 -17.92 -21.74 -13.59
CA TRP A 16 -17.59 -22.40 -12.34
C TRP A 16 -16.37 -21.79 -11.61
N HIS A 17 -15.71 -20.84 -12.22
CA HIS A 17 -14.58 -20.19 -11.57
C HIS A 17 -15.06 -19.36 -10.37
N PRO A 18 -14.43 -19.46 -9.17
CA PRO A 18 -14.91 -18.78 -7.96
C PRO A 18 -15.12 -17.28 -8.12
N ALA A 19 -14.26 -16.59 -8.87
CA ALA A 19 -14.41 -15.16 -9.15
C ALA A 19 -15.65 -14.85 -10.00
N VAL A 20 -16.01 -15.72 -10.95
CA VAL A 20 -17.22 -15.56 -11.80
C VAL A 20 -18.49 -15.84 -11.00
N VAL A 21 -18.47 -16.89 -10.18
CA VAL A 21 -19.59 -17.20 -9.26
C VAL A 21 -19.85 -16.02 -8.33
N ALA A 22 -18.79 -15.45 -7.73
CA ALA A 22 -18.92 -14.31 -6.83
C ALA A 22 -19.36 -13.03 -7.59
N TRP A 23 -18.88 -12.80 -8.83
CA TRP A 23 -19.30 -11.68 -9.68
C TRP A 23 -20.80 -11.75 -10.02
N ARG A 24 -21.30 -12.92 -10.39
CA ARG A 24 -22.71 -13.16 -10.65
C ARG A 24 -23.61 -12.91 -9.44
N GLY A 25 -23.09 -13.07 -8.25
CA GLY A 25 -23.84 -12.78 -7.00
C GLY A 25 -24.08 -11.29 -6.73
N LEU A 26 -23.43 -10.38 -7.47
CA LEU A 26 -23.51 -8.93 -7.24
C LEU A 26 -24.50 -8.19 -8.15
N ALA A 27 -24.77 -8.70 -9.33
CA ALA A 27 -25.61 -8.05 -10.32
C ALA A 27 -26.70 -9.00 -10.84
N GLU A 28 -27.83 -8.42 -11.27
CA GLU A 28 -28.83 -9.18 -12.00
C GLU A 28 -28.28 -9.49 -13.40
N ASP A 29 -28.01 -10.77 -13.67
CA ASP A 29 -27.55 -11.32 -14.94
C ASP A 29 -26.32 -10.64 -15.56
N PRO A 30 -25.17 -10.56 -14.84
CA PRO A 30 -23.98 -9.95 -15.40
C PRO A 30 -23.42 -10.84 -16.52
N PRO A 31 -22.82 -10.23 -17.57
CA PRO A 31 -22.25 -11.01 -18.66
C PRO A 31 -21.11 -11.92 -18.16
N ASP A 32 -21.03 -13.09 -18.77
CA ASP A 32 -19.91 -14.01 -18.54
C ASP A 32 -18.64 -13.44 -19.14
N PRO A 33 -17.50 -13.60 -18.47
CA PRO A 33 -16.24 -13.20 -19.06
C PRO A 33 -15.92 -14.05 -20.29
N GLU A 34 -15.35 -13.43 -21.31
CA GLU A 34 -14.81 -14.11 -22.49
C GLU A 34 -13.62 -15.03 -22.09
N HIS A 35 -12.77 -14.54 -21.21
CA HIS A 35 -11.68 -15.26 -20.59
C HIS A 35 -11.26 -14.62 -19.26
N ILE A 36 -10.44 -15.34 -18.48
CA ILE A 36 -9.90 -14.87 -17.21
C ILE A 36 -8.39 -14.79 -17.28
N GLU A 37 -7.82 -13.63 -17.00
CA GLU A 37 -6.37 -13.48 -16.79
C GLU A 37 -6.03 -13.60 -15.31
N VAL A 38 -5.08 -14.47 -14.97
CA VAL A 38 -4.59 -14.65 -13.62
C VAL A 38 -3.49 -13.62 -13.36
N LEU A 39 -3.82 -12.49 -12.74
CA LEU A 39 -2.86 -11.44 -12.43
C LEU A 39 -1.98 -11.78 -11.21
N ARG A 40 -2.58 -12.45 -10.22
CA ARG A 40 -1.91 -12.93 -9.01
C ARG A 40 -2.67 -14.11 -8.43
N GLN A 41 -1.94 -15.11 -7.96
CA GLN A 41 -2.53 -16.24 -7.24
C GLN A 41 -1.62 -16.67 -6.08
N GLY A 42 -2.17 -16.73 -4.88
CA GLY A 42 -1.49 -17.14 -3.66
C GLY A 42 -2.46 -17.69 -2.62
N LYS A 43 -1.91 -18.25 -1.54
CA LYS A 43 -2.73 -18.85 -0.46
C LYS A 43 -3.63 -17.83 0.27
N LYS A 44 -3.19 -16.58 0.37
CA LYS A 44 -3.87 -15.53 1.16
C LYS A 44 -4.56 -14.47 0.31
N SER A 45 -4.32 -14.43 -0.99
CA SER A 45 -4.94 -13.47 -1.91
C SER A 45 -4.84 -13.98 -3.34
N ALA A 46 -5.81 -13.59 -4.17
CA ALA A 46 -5.80 -13.81 -5.60
C ALA A 46 -6.40 -12.59 -6.31
N THR A 47 -5.92 -12.30 -7.52
CA THR A 47 -6.45 -11.20 -8.35
C THR A 47 -6.57 -11.70 -9.77
N TYR A 48 -7.75 -11.51 -10.34
CA TYR A 48 -8.10 -11.91 -11.69
C TYR A 48 -8.64 -10.72 -12.47
N ARG A 49 -8.41 -10.71 -13.78
CA ARG A 49 -9.08 -9.81 -14.72
C ARG A 49 -10.13 -10.63 -15.46
N LEU A 50 -11.40 -10.30 -15.26
CA LEU A 50 -12.54 -10.90 -15.93
C LEU A 50 -12.81 -10.09 -17.19
N VAL A 51 -12.29 -10.54 -18.33
CA VAL A 51 -12.40 -9.80 -19.61
C VAL A 51 -13.80 -9.95 -20.19
N GLY A 52 -14.41 -8.85 -20.55
CA GLY A 52 -15.79 -8.83 -21.10
C GLY A 52 -16.91 -8.86 -20.05
N ALA A 53 -16.59 -8.96 -18.74
CA ALA A 53 -17.59 -9.15 -17.68
C ALA A 53 -18.22 -7.85 -17.15
N GLY A 54 -17.64 -6.71 -17.44
CA GLY A 54 -18.14 -5.41 -16.94
C GLY A 54 -19.11 -4.72 -17.91
N PRO A 55 -19.57 -3.53 -17.52
CA PRO A 55 -20.41 -2.69 -18.41
C PRO A 55 -19.72 -2.45 -19.75
N ASP A 56 -20.51 -2.52 -20.83
CA ASP A 56 -20.04 -2.33 -22.21
C ASP A 56 -18.88 -3.26 -22.63
N GLY A 57 -18.79 -4.44 -22.00
CA GLY A 57 -17.71 -5.40 -22.25
C GLY A 57 -16.36 -5.01 -21.63
N ALA A 58 -16.33 -4.01 -20.76
CA ALA A 58 -15.09 -3.63 -20.05
C ALA A 58 -14.59 -4.75 -19.13
N PRO A 59 -13.28 -4.87 -18.92
CA PRO A 59 -12.75 -5.84 -17.96
C PRO A 59 -13.04 -5.43 -16.51
N VAL A 60 -13.23 -6.43 -15.64
CA VAL A 60 -13.43 -6.27 -14.20
C VAL A 60 -12.28 -6.91 -13.45
N ILE A 61 -11.73 -6.22 -12.47
CA ILE A 61 -10.76 -6.78 -11.53
C ILE A 61 -11.52 -7.44 -10.37
N ALA A 62 -11.35 -8.75 -10.23
CA ALA A 62 -11.84 -9.54 -9.12
C ALA A 62 -10.68 -9.83 -8.15
N GLN A 63 -10.71 -9.22 -6.96
CA GLN A 63 -9.68 -9.37 -5.94
C GLN A 63 -10.25 -10.16 -4.76
N ARG A 64 -9.61 -11.30 -4.44
CA ARG A 64 -9.90 -12.09 -3.25
C ARG A 64 -8.85 -11.81 -2.19
N SER A 65 -9.28 -11.41 -1.00
CA SER A 65 -8.37 -11.13 0.11
C SER A 65 -8.95 -11.60 1.45
N GLN A 66 -8.10 -11.59 2.49
CA GLN A 66 -8.54 -11.93 3.84
C GLN A 66 -9.55 -10.91 4.35
N MET A 67 -10.61 -11.38 5.04
CA MET A 67 -11.75 -10.58 5.50
C MET A 67 -11.35 -9.26 6.19
N PRO A 68 -10.43 -9.20 7.16
CA PRO A 68 -10.09 -7.93 7.82
C PRO A 68 -9.54 -6.87 6.84
N LYS A 69 -8.78 -7.29 5.83
CA LYS A 69 -8.23 -6.41 4.81
C LYS A 69 -9.29 -5.98 3.80
N ALA A 70 -10.09 -6.93 3.34
CA ALA A 70 -11.20 -6.68 2.43
C ALA A 70 -12.22 -5.68 3.00
N LEU A 71 -12.47 -5.71 4.31
CA LEU A 71 -13.37 -4.75 4.98
C LEU A 71 -12.79 -3.33 5.02
N ILE A 72 -11.46 -3.18 5.17
CA ILE A 72 -10.80 -1.87 5.06
C ILE A 72 -10.97 -1.33 3.64
N GLU A 73 -10.64 -2.12 2.62
CA GLU A 73 -10.78 -1.74 1.22
C GLU A 73 -12.24 -1.41 0.86
N ARG A 74 -13.19 -2.25 1.28
CA ARG A 74 -14.62 -1.98 1.12
C ARG A 74 -15.01 -0.61 1.70
N THR A 75 -14.59 -0.32 2.93
CA THR A 75 -14.89 0.96 3.58
C THR A 75 -14.35 2.14 2.77
N VAL A 76 -13.13 2.01 2.24
CA VAL A 76 -12.51 3.06 1.43
C VAL A 76 -13.25 3.25 0.10
N TYR A 77 -13.49 2.19 -0.65
CA TYR A 77 -14.14 2.29 -1.96
C TYR A 77 -15.63 2.64 -1.90
N GLU A 78 -16.35 2.13 -0.90
CA GLU A 78 -17.79 2.30 -0.79
C GLU A 78 -18.19 3.58 -0.06
N GLN A 79 -17.45 3.95 1.01
CA GLN A 79 -17.88 4.98 1.95
C GLN A 79 -17.01 6.23 1.96
N ILE A 80 -15.81 6.21 1.35
CA ILE A 80 -14.88 7.34 1.43
C ILE A 80 -14.60 7.92 0.05
N LEU A 81 -14.01 7.17 -0.87
CA LEU A 81 -13.58 7.67 -2.19
C LEU A 81 -14.70 8.33 -3.00
N PRO A 82 -15.97 7.86 -3.01
CA PRO A 82 -17.04 8.51 -3.75
C PRO A 82 -17.36 9.95 -3.32
N HIS A 83 -16.90 10.34 -2.11
CA HIS A 83 -17.12 11.67 -1.56
C HIS A 83 -15.89 12.59 -1.72
N LEU A 84 -14.84 12.13 -2.38
CA LEU A 84 -13.58 12.87 -2.53
C LEU A 84 -13.39 13.32 -4.00
N PRO A 85 -12.80 14.49 -4.23
CA PRO A 85 -12.53 15.00 -5.58
C PRO A 85 -11.23 14.41 -6.16
N VAL A 86 -11.06 13.09 -6.03
CA VAL A 86 -9.93 12.34 -6.57
C VAL A 86 -10.41 11.24 -7.49
N THR A 87 -9.63 10.92 -8.50
CA THR A 87 -9.89 9.78 -9.38
C THR A 87 -9.72 8.48 -8.60
N SER A 88 -10.64 7.56 -8.80
CA SER A 88 -10.61 6.22 -8.20
C SER A 88 -11.21 5.20 -9.15
N PRO A 89 -10.83 3.92 -9.11
CA PRO A 89 -11.52 2.87 -9.84
C PRO A 89 -13.00 2.84 -9.43
N ARG A 90 -13.86 2.57 -10.39
CA ARG A 90 -15.27 2.30 -10.09
C ARG A 90 -15.34 1.06 -9.20
N TYR A 91 -16.06 1.16 -8.11
CA TYR A 91 -16.37 0.05 -7.23
C TYR A 91 -17.65 -0.62 -7.71
N TYR A 92 -17.59 -1.91 -8.00
CA TYR A 92 -18.75 -2.69 -8.44
C TYR A 92 -19.42 -3.44 -7.30
N GLY A 93 -18.68 -3.81 -6.25
CA GLY A 93 -19.27 -4.47 -5.10
C GLY A 93 -18.31 -5.35 -4.30
N PHE A 94 -18.89 -5.95 -3.25
CA PHE A 94 -18.22 -6.81 -2.29
C PHE A 94 -19.05 -8.06 -2.06
N GLN A 95 -18.42 -9.22 -2.10
CA GLN A 95 -19.06 -10.51 -1.87
C GLN A 95 -18.24 -11.33 -0.85
N GLU A 96 -18.89 -11.76 0.22
CA GLU A 96 -18.26 -12.71 1.16
C GLU A 96 -18.09 -14.08 0.50
N ASP A 97 -16.88 -14.65 0.60
CA ASP A 97 -16.54 -15.96 0.05
C ASP A 97 -16.56 -17.03 1.16
N SER A 98 -16.09 -16.65 2.33
CA SER A 98 -16.09 -17.46 3.56
C SER A 98 -15.89 -16.55 4.78
N PRO A 99 -15.96 -17.05 6.01
CA PRO A 99 -15.65 -16.25 7.20
C PRO A 99 -14.24 -15.62 7.19
N GLN A 100 -13.30 -16.20 6.43
CA GLN A 100 -11.93 -15.71 6.36
C GLN A 100 -11.62 -14.87 5.13
N PHE A 101 -12.42 -14.94 4.05
CA PHE A 101 -12.12 -14.33 2.77
C PHE A 101 -13.34 -13.64 2.14
N ALA A 102 -13.07 -12.58 1.38
CA ALA A 102 -14.07 -11.90 0.58
C ALA A 102 -13.51 -11.51 -0.79
N TRP A 103 -14.41 -11.27 -1.72
CA TRP A 103 -14.18 -10.73 -3.05
C TRP A 103 -14.51 -9.25 -3.09
N LEU A 104 -13.67 -8.49 -3.75
CA LEU A 104 -13.86 -7.09 -4.11
C LEU A 104 -13.80 -6.97 -5.63
N PHE A 105 -14.72 -6.22 -6.22
CA PHE A 105 -14.80 -6.04 -7.66
C PHE A 105 -14.64 -4.58 -8.03
N LEU A 106 -13.67 -4.30 -8.89
CA LEU A 106 -13.25 -2.96 -9.28
C LEU A 106 -13.14 -2.83 -10.80
N GLU A 107 -13.24 -1.60 -11.27
CA GLU A 107 -12.84 -1.23 -12.63
C GLU A 107 -11.36 -1.59 -12.86
N ASP A 108 -11.06 -2.09 -14.05
CA ASP A 108 -9.69 -2.21 -14.51
C ASP A 108 -9.16 -0.84 -14.95
N VAL A 109 -8.18 -0.34 -14.25
CA VAL A 109 -7.56 0.96 -14.54
C VAL A 109 -6.44 0.88 -15.58
N GLY A 110 -6.23 -0.29 -16.18
CA GLY A 110 -5.19 -0.53 -17.19
C GLY A 110 -3.85 -0.96 -16.59
N ASP A 111 -2.80 -0.96 -17.42
CA ASP A 111 -1.49 -1.53 -17.07
C ASP A 111 -0.38 -0.47 -16.92
N GLU A 112 -0.63 0.79 -17.29
CA GLU A 112 0.38 1.84 -17.18
C GLU A 112 0.64 2.19 -15.72
N ARG A 113 1.89 2.04 -15.30
CA ARG A 113 2.32 2.22 -13.94
C ARG A 113 2.89 3.61 -13.70
N TYR A 114 2.50 4.20 -12.59
CA TYR A 114 3.16 5.37 -12.03
C TYR A 114 4.69 5.18 -11.96
N SER A 115 5.44 6.23 -12.30
CA SER A 115 6.90 6.27 -12.19
C SER A 115 7.35 7.39 -11.25
N ALA A 116 8.07 7.03 -10.19
CA ALA A 116 8.67 7.99 -9.27
C ALA A 116 9.94 8.68 -9.82
N THR A 117 10.31 8.40 -11.08
CA THR A 117 11.40 9.09 -11.80
C THR A 117 10.87 10.04 -12.87
N ASP A 118 9.55 10.07 -13.08
CA ASP A 118 8.88 10.98 -14.00
C ASP A 118 8.31 12.19 -13.22
N GLN A 119 8.76 13.40 -13.56
CA GLN A 119 8.37 14.62 -12.86
C GLN A 119 6.87 14.95 -13.02
N ALA A 120 6.28 14.63 -14.18
CA ALA A 120 4.85 14.84 -14.39
C ALA A 120 4.04 13.88 -13.50
N HIS A 121 4.45 12.62 -13.39
CA HIS A 121 3.84 11.65 -12.47
C HIS A 121 4.00 12.05 -11.01
N LEU A 122 5.19 12.54 -10.60
CA LEU A 122 5.43 13.04 -9.24
C LEU A 122 4.51 14.22 -8.89
N ALA A 123 4.37 15.20 -9.81
CA ALA A 123 3.49 16.35 -9.61
C ALA A 123 2.02 15.94 -9.59
N LEU A 124 1.60 15.02 -10.48
CA LEU A 124 0.24 14.47 -10.49
C LEU A 124 -0.08 13.78 -9.17
N ALA A 125 0.85 12.96 -8.65
CA ALA A 125 0.71 12.31 -7.36
C ALA A 125 0.66 13.32 -6.21
N GLY A 126 1.48 14.37 -6.23
CA GLY A 126 1.43 15.46 -5.25
C GLY A 126 0.06 16.13 -5.18
N ARG A 127 -0.55 16.42 -6.33
CA ARG A 127 -1.91 16.97 -6.40
C ARG A 127 -2.96 15.98 -5.89
N TRP A 128 -2.93 14.75 -6.37
CA TRP A 128 -3.89 13.72 -6.02
C TRP A 128 -3.89 13.42 -4.51
N VAL A 129 -2.70 13.21 -3.94
CA VAL A 129 -2.50 12.94 -2.50
C VAL A 129 -2.88 14.18 -1.66
N GLY A 130 -2.56 15.38 -2.12
CA GLY A 130 -2.94 16.62 -1.45
C GLY A 130 -4.45 16.82 -1.36
N LEU A 131 -5.18 16.54 -2.43
CA LEU A 131 -6.65 16.55 -2.45
C LEU A 131 -7.21 15.46 -1.54
N LEU A 132 -6.70 14.24 -1.62
CA LEU A 132 -7.09 13.15 -0.75
C LEU A 132 -7.01 13.56 0.73
N HIS A 133 -5.86 14.05 1.17
CA HIS A 133 -5.60 14.34 2.58
C HIS A 133 -6.43 15.51 3.11
N THR A 134 -6.63 16.55 2.31
CA THR A 134 -7.40 17.73 2.76
C THR A 134 -8.90 17.48 2.79
N THR A 135 -9.42 16.67 1.87
CA THR A 135 -10.87 16.47 1.73
C THR A 135 -11.41 15.28 2.54
N ALA A 136 -10.59 14.23 2.76
CA ALA A 136 -11.00 13.06 3.55
C ALA A 136 -11.34 13.40 5.02
N THR A 137 -10.84 14.52 5.54
CA THR A 137 -11.17 15.00 6.90
C THR A 137 -12.65 15.26 7.09
N ARG A 138 -13.41 15.48 6.02
CA ARG A 138 -14.86 15.75 6.01
C ARG A 138 -15.69 14.46 5.98
N VAL A 139 -15.07 13.30 5.73
CA VAL A 139 -15.77 12.02 5.62
C VAL A 139 -15.67 11.26 6.95
N ALA A 140 -16.76 11.11 7.65
CA ALA A 140 -16.79 10.47 8.98
C ALA A 140 -16.31 9.01 8.95
N ALA A 141 -16.56 8.28 7.85
CA ALA A 141 -16.10 6.90 7.68
C ALA A 141 -14.57 6.76 7.75
N ALA A 142 -13.81 7.76 7.26
CA ALA A 142 -12.36 7.73 7.29
C ALA A 142 -11.79 7.65 8.72
N ARG A 143 -12.45 8.30 9.68
CA ARG A 143 -12.01 8.29 11.09
C ARG A 143 -12.19 6.95 11.80
N ARG A 144 -12.94 6.01 11.21
CA ARG A 144 -13.18 4.65 11.76
C ARG A 144 -12.13 3.65 11.28
N LEU A 145 -11.28 4.04 10.35
CA LEU A 145 -10.18 3.20 9.88
C LEU A 145 -9.14 2.98 11.00
N PRO A 146 -8.34 1.90 10.89
CA PRO A 146 -7.24 1.66 11.83
C PRO A 146 -6.29 2.85 11.95
N ASP A 147 -5.55 2.91 13.07
CA ASP A 147 -4.50 3.92 13.24
C ASP A 147 -3.52 3.92 12.06
N GLY A 148 -3.33 5.08 11.44
CA GLY A 148 -2.38 5.33 10.34
C GLY A 148 -1.18 6.18 10.77
N GLY A 149 -1.05 6.50 12.07
CA GLY A 149 -0.03 7.38 12.62
C GLY A 149 1.22 6.68 13.16
N PRO A 150 2.10 7.43 13.86
CA PRO A 150 3.38 6.93 14.37
C PRO A 150 3.26 5.69 15.26
N ARG A 151 2.20 5.59 16.06
CA ARG A 151 1.96 4.45 16.95
C ARG A 151 1.93 3.11 16.19
N ARG A 152 1.25 3.05 15.04
CA ARG A 152 1.23 1.87 14.16
C ARG A 152 2.64 1.41 13.80
N TYR A 153 3.50 2.36 13.45
CA TYR A 153 4.84 2.04 12.98
C TYR A 153 5.81 1.69 14.13
N LEU A 154 5.59 2.25 15.31
CA LEU A 154 6.26 1.79 16.53
C LEU A 154 5.90 0.33 16.84
N ASP A 155 4.62 -0.05 16.68
CA ASP A 155 4.20 -1.45 16.81
C ASP A 155 4.82 -2.34 15.72
N HIS A 156 4.96 -1.85 14.48
CA HIS A 156 5.67 -2.57 13.43
C HIS A 156 7.14 -2.80 13.78
N LEU A 157 7.84 -1.78 14.29
CA LEU A 157 9.21 -1.89 14.79
C LEU A 157 9.31 -2.99 15.85
N ARG A 158 8.49 -2.89 16.90
CA ARG A 158 8.51 -3.81 18.05
C ARG A 158 8.23 -5.25 17.63
N VAL A 159 7.23 -5.46 16.76
CA VAL A 159 6.88 -6.79 16.27
C VAL A 159 7.96 -7.33 15.34
N GLY A 160 8.48 -6.53 14.40
CA GLY A 160 9.58 -6.93 13.52
C GLY A 160 10.81 -7.35 14.30
N ARG A 161 11.23 -6.54 15.27
CA ARG A 161 12.36 -6.83 16.18
C ARG A 161 12.16 -8.14 16.94
N ARG A 162 11.00 -8.33 17.60
CA ARG A 162 10.71 -9.60 18.31
C ARG A 162 10.78 -10.81 17.39
N THR A 163 10.23 -10.69 16.17
CA THR A 163 10.23 -11.77 15.19
C THR A 163 11.66 -12.10 14.75
N ILE A 164 12.51 -11.09 14.50
CA ILE A 164 13.92 -11.31 14.17
C ILE A 164 14.64 -12.00 15.33
N HIS A 165 14.47 -11.54 16.58
CA HIS A 165 15.06 -12.18 17.75
C HIS A 165 14.65 -13.65 17.89
N ALA A 166 13.40 -13.99 17.63
CA ALA A 166 12.92 -15.36 17.72
C ALA A 166 13.55 -16.31 16.67
N HIS A 167 14.10 -15.76 15.57
CA HIS A 167 14.59 -16.56 14.45
C HIS A 167 16.09 -16.34 14.14
N VAL A 168 16.80 -15.48 14.87
CA VAL A 168 18.23 -15.22 14.64
C VAL A 168 19.12 -16.46 14.84
N ALA A 169 18.66 -17.42 15.64
CA ALA A 169 19.32 -18.71 15.87
C ALA A 169 18.89 -19.81 14.88
N ASN A 170 18.13 -19.48 13.81
CA ASN A 170 17.72 -20.45 12.80
C ASN A 170 18.96 -21.09 12.13
N PRO A 171 19.15 -22.43 12.21
CA PRO A 171 20.34 -23.12 11.70
C PRO A 171 20.51 -23.02 10.18
N ALA A 172 19.47 -22.64 9.45
CA ALA A 172 19.54 -22.43 8.00
C ALA A 172 20.11 -21.05 7.61
N LEU A 173 20.35 -20.14 8.57
CA LEU A 173 21.03 -18.85 8.35
C LEU A 173 22.53 -19.03 8.34
N GLY A 174 23.22 -18.35 7.40
CA GLY A 174 24.67 -18.24 7.41
C GLY A 174 25.17 -17.22 8.44
N ALA A 175 26.46 -17.27 8.81
CA ALA A 175 27.06 -16.33 9.78
C ALA A 175 26.86 -14.86 9.36
N ALA A 176 27.01 -14.55 8.05
CA ALA A 176 26.77 -13.21 7.53
C ALA A 176 25.31 -12.74 7.62
N ASP A 177 24.35 -13.68 7.58
CA ASP A 177 22.93 -13.38 7.78
C ASP A 177 22.65 -13.06 9.25
N VAL A 178 23.19 -13.86 10.16
CA VAL A 178 23.08 -13.64 11.61
C VAL A 178 23.63 -12.27 11.98
N THR A 179 24.85 -11.93 11.52
CA THR A 179 25.46 -10.61 11.74
C THR A 179 24.57 -9.47 11.22
N ALA A 180 24.04 -9.61 10.01
CA ALA A 180 23.15 -8.59 9.42
C ALA A 180 21.86 -8.40 10.24
N LEU A 181 21.27 -9.48 10.75
CA LEU A 181 20.09 -9.42 11.61
C LEU A 181 20.39 -8.77 12.98
N GLN A 182 21.57 -9.06 13.57
CA GLN A 182 21.99 -8.44 14.82
C GLN A 182 22.20 -6.92 14.67
N LEU A 183 22.82 -6.47 13.57
CA LEU A 183 22.96 -5.05 13.25
C LEU A 183 21.60 -4.38 13.05
N LEU A 184 20.70 -5.01 12.30
CA LEU A 184 19.34 -4.50 12.11
C LEU A 184 18.61 -4.34 13.46
N VAL A 185 18.69 -5.32 14.35
CA VAL A 185 18.09 -5.23 15.69
C VAL A 185 18.66 -4.07 16.49
N ALA A 186 20.00 -3.87 16.48
CA ALA A 186 20.64 -2.76 17.17
C ALA A 186 20.18 -1.40 16.65
N ASP A 187 19.95 -1.28 15.33
CA ASP A 187 19.41 -0.06 14.73
C ASP A 187 17.92 0.15 15.06
N LEU A 188 17.12 -0.92 15.09
CA LEU A 188 15.74 -0.83 15.56
C LEU A 188 15.66 -0.37 17.03
N ASP A 189 16.56 -0.85 17.90
CA ASP A 189 16.66 -0.37 19.29
C ASP A 189 17.03 1.11 19.36
N ARG A 190 17.93 1.58 18.48
CA ARG A 190 18.30 3.00 18.39
C ARG A 190 17.11 3.85 17.94
N VAL A 191 16.37 3.42 16.93
CA VAL A 191 15.16 4.11 16.45
C VAL A 191 14.11 4.19 17.56
N GLU A 192 13.87 3.10 18.30
CA GLU A 192 12.89 3.12 19.40
C GLU A 192 13.29 4.09 20.52
N ARG A 193 14.57 4.14 20.89
CA ARG A 193 15.08 5.11 21.87
C ARG A 193 14.90 6.56 21.41
N GLY A 194 15.06 6.82 20.12
CA GLY A 194 14.87 8.15 19.51
C GLY A 194 13.45 8.40 18.99
N TRP A 195 12.45 7.58 19.36
CA TRP A 195 11.11 7.64 18.75
C TRP A 195 10.42 8.98 18.93
N ALA A 196 10.71 9.70 20.03
CA ALA A 196 10.18 11.05 20.27
C ALA A 196 10.54 12.04 19.13
N ASP A 197 11.67 11.86 18.45
CA ASP A 197 12.05 12.71 17.31
C ASP A 197 11.20 12.42 16.07
N VAL A 198 10.87 11.14 15.86
CA VAL A 198 9.95 10.70 14.78
C VAL A 198 8.54 11.25 15.04
N GLU A 199 8.06 11.17 16.28
CA GLU A 199 6.76 11.75 16.66
C GLU A 199 6.76 13.27 16.47
N ARG A 200 7.85 13.96 16.86
CA ARG A 200 8.00 15.40 16.67
C ARG A 200 7.92 15.82 15.21
N ALA A 201 8.52 15.05 14.29
CA ALA A 201 8.43 15.28 12.86
C ALA A 201 7.00 15.12 12.29
N CYS A 202 6.12 14.44 13.03
CA CYS A 202 4.71 14.26 12.70
C CYS A 202 3.79 15.31 13.35
N MET A 203 4.30 16.15 14.24
CA MET A 203 3.49 17.15 14.96
C MET A 203 3.11 18.31 14.03
N GLY A 204 1.95 18.91 14.33
CA GLY A 204 1.47 20.11 13.61
C GLY A 204 0.80 19.83 12.26
N VAL A 205 0.87 18.60 11.75
CA VAL A 205 0.17 18.20 10.53
C VAL A 205 -1.14 17.48 10.89
N PRO A 206 -2.28 17.89 10.32
CA PRO A 206 -3.57 17.27 10.62
C PRO A 206 -3.62 15.79 10.23
N ALA A 207 -4.34 15.00 11.04
CA ALA A 207 -4.66 13.62 10.69
C ALA A 207 -5.63 13.56 9.51
N SER A 208 -5.45 12.57 8.65
CA SER A 208 -6.26 12.36 7.44
C SER A 208 -6.36 10.87 7.10
N LEU A 209 -7.04 10.55 5.99
CA LEU A 209 -6.97 9.24 5.35
C LEU A 209 -5.54 9.03 4.83
N VAL A 210 -4.92 7.93 5.23
CA VAL A 210 -3.60 7.50 4.77
C VAL A 210 -3.78 6.22 3.96
N HIS A 211 -3.19 6.15 2.77
CA HIS A 211 -3.17 4.92 1.97
C HIS A 211 -2.29 3.85 2.63
N GLY A 212 -1.15 4.26 3.16
CA GLY A 212 -0.22 3.39 3.90
C GLY A 212 0.73 2.58 3.02
N ASP A 213 0.46 2.44 1.71
CA ASP A 213 1.32 1.75 0.72
C ASP A 213 1.24 2.41 -0.66
N PHE A 214 1.28 3.76 -0.69
CA PHE A 214 1.25 4.55 -1.92
C PHE A 214 2.57 4.40 -2.69
N GLN A 215 2.65 3.37 -3.53
CA GLN A 215 3.84 2.97 -4.25
C GLN A 215 3.51 2.58 -5.70
N ARG A 216 4.55 2.57 -6.57
CA ARG A 216 4.43 2.20 -7.99
C ARG A 216 3.60 0.93 -8.25
N LYS A 217 3.68 -0.08 -7.37
CA LYS A 217 2.91 -1.33 -7.53
C LYS A 217 1.40 -1.14 -7.39
N ASN A 218 0.97 -0.11 -6.65
CA ASN A 218 -0.41 0.19 -6.30
C ASN A 218 -0.91 1.47 -6.97
N THR A 219 -0.12 2.10 -7.86
CA THR A 219 -0.47 3.38 -8.48
C THR A 219 -0.36 3.27 -10.00
N TYR A 220 -1.40 3.70 -10.68
CA TYR A 220 -1.54 3.63 -12.13
C TYR A 220 -1.81 5.01 -12.72
N ILE A 221 -1.48 5.14 -14.00
CA ILE A 221 -1.79 6.32 -14.79
C ILE A 221 -2.68 5.88 -15.94
N ARG A 222 -3.71 6.67 -16.25
CA ARG A 222 -4.56 6.50 -17.42
C ARG A 222 -4.73 7.85 -18.10
N ASN A 223 -4.71 7.87 -19.42
CA ASN A 223 -5.02 9.07 -20.17
C ASN A 223 -6.55 9.26 -20.20
N GLY A 224 -7.04 10.26 -19.48
CA GLY A 224 -8.43 10.70 -19.51
C GLY A 224 -8.67 11.76 -20.59
N ALA A 225 -9.90 12.26 -20.69
CA ALA A 225 -10.28 13.26 -21.68
C ALA A 225 -9.55 14.61 -21.50
N THR A 226 -9.14 14.94 -20.27
CA THR A 226 -8.50 16.22 -19.92
C THR A 226 -7.00 16.07 -19.61
N GLY A 227 -6.43 14.87 -19.79
CA GLY A 227 -5.04 14.59 -19.52
C GLY A 227 -4.84 13.36 -18.64
N PRO A 228 -3.60 13.14 -18.14
CA PRO A 228 -3.29 11.98 -17.33
C PRO A 228 -4.01 12.02 -15.96
N GLU A 229 -4.60 10.91 -15.61
CA GLU A 229 -5.30 10.65 -14.35
C GLU A 229 -4.55 9.61 -13.54
N LEU A 230 -4.51 9.78 -12.21
CA LEU A 230 -3.85 8.86 -11.28
C LEU A 230 -4.88 8.03 -10.53
N PHE A 231 -4.66 6.73 -10.46
CA PHE A 231 -5.48 5.78 -9.71
C PHE A 231 -4.63 5.06 -8.67
N ALA A 232 -5.07 5.11 -7.42
CA ALA A 232 -4.48 4.31 -6.34
C ALA A 232 -5.40 3.12 -6.01
N ILE A 233 -4.79 1.94 -5.86
CA ILE A 233 -5.47 0.68 -5.54
C ILE A 233 -4.78 -0.01 -4.36
N ASP A 234 -5.39 -1.11 -3.85
CA ASP A 234 -4.83 -1.92 -2.75
C ASP A 234 -4.80 -1.14 -1.42
N TRP A 235 -5.99 -0.73 -0.97
CA TRP A 235 -6.20 0.03 0.25
C TRP A 235 -6.18 -0.82 1.54
N GLU A 236 -5.72 -2.06 1.47
CA GLU A 236 -5.68 -2.99 2.63
C GLU A 236 -4.90 -2.45 3.84
N THR A 237 -4.03 -1.47 3.61
CA THR A 237 -3.21 -0.79 4.63
C THR A 237 -3.73 0.59 5.02
N ALA A 238 -4.87 1.00 4.49
CA ALA A 238 -5.42 2.32 4.79
C ALA A 238 -5.65 2.52 6.29
N GLY A 239 -5.55 3.78 6.70
CA GLY A 239 -5.73 4.17 8.10
C GLY A 239 -6.07 5.64 8.26
N TRP A 240 -6.41 6.01 9.49
CA TRP A 240 -6.57 7.40 9.89
C TRP A 240 -5.38 7.85 10.71
N GLY A 241 -4.66 8.88 10.26
CA GLY A 241 -3.47 9.37 10.95
C GLY A 241 -2.70 10.42 10.18
N VAL A 242 -1.46 10.67 10.59
CA VAL A 242 -0.57 11.61 9.90
C VAL A 242 -0.11 11.02 8.58
N PRO A 243 -0.24 11.73 7.45
CA PRO A 243 -0.04 11.17 6.11
C PRO A 243 1.44 11.02 5.70
N ALA A 244 2.32 10.69 6.63
CA ALA A 244 3.76 10.66 6.43
C ALA A 244 4.20 9.70 5.33
N VAL A 245 3.68 8.47 5.34
CA VAL A 245 4.13 7.41 4.43
C VAL A 245 3.74 7.66 2.98
N ASP A 246 2.63 8.34 2.74
CA ASP A 246 2.14 8.64 1.40
C ASP A 246 2.96 9.75 0.70
N LEU A 247 3.77 10.51 1.47
CA LEU A 247 4.62 11.58 0.96
C LEU A 247 5.97 11.09 0.40
N THR A 248 6.29 9.81 0.54
CA THR A 248 7.64 9.30 0.27
C THR A 248 8.03 9.27 -1.20
N ARG A 249 7.08 9.38 -2.12
CA ARG A 249 7.28 9.21 -3.57
C ARG A 249 6.38 10.13 -4.40
N ILE A 250 6.30 11.40 -4.00
CA ILE A 250 5.52 12.45 -4.68
C ILE A 250 6.34 13.74 -4.77
N ASP A 251 5.89 14.70 -5.55
CA ASP A 251 6.45 16.05 -5.54
C ASP A 251 5.93 16.83 -4.32
N LEU A 252 6.80 17.04 -3.32
CA LEU A 252 6.44 17.71 -2.07
C LEU A 252 6.05 19.19 -2.25
N PRO A 253 6.71 20.00 -3.10
CA PRO A 253 6.27 21.35 -3.41
C PRO A 253 4.84 21.40 -3.97
N THR A 254 4.52 20.53 -4.93
CA THR A 254 3.16 20.43 -5.48
C THR A 254 2.16 20.00 -4.42
N TYR A 255 2.48 18.97 -3.62
CA TYR A 255 1.63 18.57 -2.49
C TYR A 255 1.37 19.74 -1.54
N TRP A 256 2.41 20.43 -1.09
CA TRP A 256 2.29 21.59 -0.20
C TRP A 256 1.42 22.70 -0.80
N SER A 257 1.56 23.01 -2.09
CA SER A 257 0.74 24.03 -2.75
C SER A 257 -0.77 23.70 -2.70
N VAL A 258 -1.12 22.42 -2.71
CA VAL A 258 -2.51 21.94 -2.61
C VAL A 258 -3.02 21.97 -1.17
N VAL A 259 -2.19 21.57 -0.19
CA VAL A 259 -2.68 21.45 1.21
C VAL A 259 -2.67 22.77 1.97
N ARG A 260 -1.77 23.72 1.67
CA ARG A 260 -1.61 24.98 2.39
C ARG A 260 -2.89 25.81 2.56
N PRO A 261 -3.85 25.85 1.59
CA PRO A 261 -5.09 26.59 1.79
C PRO A 261 -5.99 26.00 2.90
N SER A 262 -5.92 24.67 3.10
CA SER A 262 -6.67 23.96 4.14
C SER A 262 -5.88 23.83 5.45
N TRP A 263 -4.55 23.86 5.38
CA TRP A 263 -3.61 23.70 6.49
C TRP A 263 -2.65 24.89 6.56
N PRO A 264 -3.11 26.12 6.85
CA PRO A 264 -2.32 27.35 6.69
C PRO A 264 -1.10 27.44 7.62
N THR A 265 -1.07 26.66 8.71
CA THR A 265 0.07 26.57 9.62
C THR A 265 1.17 25.65 9.16
N VAL A 266 0.88 24.74 8.21
CA VAL A 266 1.86 23.76 7.69
C VAL A 266 2.76 24.42 6.65
N GLN A 267 4.07 24.40 6.89
CA GLN A 267 5.08 24.90 5.96
C GLN A 267 5.65 23.77 5.10
N LEU A 268 6.31 24.10 4.00
CA LEU A 268 6.96 23.10 3.14
C LEU A 268 8.02 22.30 3.92
N GLU A 269 8.67 22.92 4.89
CA GLU A 269 9.66 22.26 5.74
C GLU A 269 9.04 21.22 6.65
N ASP A 270 7.83 21.46 7.16
CA ASP A 270 7.06 20.47 7.93
C ASP A 270 6.71 19.26 7.06
N VAL A 271 6.34 19.51 5.79
CA VAL A 271 6.07 18.46 4.80
C VAL A 271 7.32 17.62 4.50
N ARG A 272 8.50 18.24 4.41
CA ARG A 272 9.79 17.55 4.23
C ARG A 272 10.13 16.67 5.42
N ARG A 273 10.01 17.20 6.65
CA ARG A 273 10.23 16.43 7.88
C ARG A 273 9.25 15.25 7.99
N LEU A 274 7.98 15.51 7.66
CA LEU A 274 6.96 14.46 7.64
C LEU A 274 7.29 13.36 6.63
N ALA A 275 7.74 13.72 5.42
CA ALA A 275 8.15 12.76 4.40
C ALA A 275 9.37 11.92 4.83
N ALA A 276 10.33 12.53 5.55
CA ALA A 276 11.46 11.81 6.13
C ALA A 276 11.02 10.78 7.18
N ALA A 277 10.09 11.16 8.09
CA ALA A 277 9.45 10.22 9.01
C ALA A 277 8.71 9.10 8.25
N GLY A 278 8.02 9.43 7.16
CA GLY A 278 7.34 8.48 6.29
C GLY A 278 8.28 7.46 5.66
N ARG A 279 9.51 7.85 5.31
CA ARG A 279 10.54 6.91 4.82
C ARG A 279 10.92 5.89 5.88
N ILE A 280 11.05 6.31 7.16
CA ILE A 280 11.26 5.40 8.30
C ILE A 280 10.08 4.43 8.41
N PHE A 281 8.85 4.93 8.41
CA PHE A 281 7.63 4.13 8.52
C PHE A 281 7.54 3.04 7.44
N LEU A 282 7.87 3.40 6.21
CA LEU A 282 7.85 2.47 5.07
C LEU A 282 8.82 1.29 5.28
N GLN A 283 10.03 1.56 5.83
CA GLN A 283 10.99 0.49 6.11
C GLN A 283 10.55 -0.40 7.28
N LEU A 284 10.01 0.21 8.34
CA LEU A 284 9.48 -0.54 9.49
C LEU A 284 8.32 -1.46 9.08
N ALA A 285 7.42 -1.00 8.21
CA ALA A 285 6.36 -1.82 7.63
C ALA A 285 6.94 -2.99 6.80
N GLY A 286 7.94 -2.72 5.96
CA GLY A 286 8.64 -3.75 5.17
C GLY A 286 9.32 -4.81 6.04
N ILE A 287 10.06 -4.40 7.07
CA ILE A 287 10.71 -5.29 8.04
C ILE A 287 9.66 -6.15 8.75
N ARG A 288 8.58 -5.54 9.26
CA ARG A 288 7.47 -6.25 9.91
C ARG A 288 6.85 -7.31 9.00
N TRP A 289 6.73 -7.00 7.71
CA TRP A 289 6.06 -7.87 6.74
C TRP A 289 6.93 -9.05 6.32
N VAL A 290 8.25 -8.84 6.17
CA VAL A 290 9.20 -9.86 5.70
C VAL A 290 9.74 -10.75 6.85
N SER A 291 9.89 -10.21 8.07
CA SER A 291 10.51 -10.94 9.17
C SER A 291 9.89 -12.31 9.52
N PRO A 292 8.56 -12.57 9.37
CA PRO A 292 8.01 -13.92 9.59
C PRO A 292 8.55 -15.00 8.64
N GLU A 293 9.06 -14.61 7.46
CA GLU A 293 9.66 -15.56 6.52
C GLU A 293 11.00 -16.13 7.02
N LEU A 294 11.59 -15.54 8.06
CA LEU A 294 12.78 -16.10 8.74
C LEU A 294 12.51 -17.45 9.44
N ALA A 295 11.26 -17.85 9.58
CA ALA A 295 10.85 -19.15 10.07
C ALA A 295 11.09 -20.31 9.08
N TYR A 296 11.46 -20.04 7.83
CA TYR A 296 11.77 -21.10 6.88
C TYR A 296 13.01 -21.90 7.30
N ASN A 297 12.93 -23.25 7.19
CA ASN A 297 13.96 -24.16 7.70
C ASN A 297 15.05 -24.50 6.68
N THR A 298 15.09 -23.86 5.53
CA THR A 298 16.05 -24.15 4.45
C THR A 298 16.64 -22.89 3.86
N ALA A 299 17.96 -22.89 3.65
CA ALA A 299 18.71 -21.74 3.16
C ALA A 299 18.17 -21.14 1.81
N PRO A 300 17.73 -21.92 0.81
CA PRO A 300 17.18 -21.36 -0.40
C PRO A 300 15.96 -20.45 -0.16
N TYR A 301 15.06 -20.80 0.76
CA TYR A 301 13.89 -19.98 1.09
C TYR A 301 14.22 -18.72 1.91
N LEU A 302 15.37 -18.72 2.60
CA LEU A 302 15.83 -17.55 3.36
C LEU A 302 16.54 -16.49 2.50
N ARG A 303 17.00 -16.82 1.29
CA ARG A 303 17.71 -15.87 0.41
C ARG A 303 16.89 -14.61 0.13
N ARG A 304 15.61 -14.79 -0.22
CA ARG A 304 14.72 -13.67 -0.55
C ARG A 304 14.41 -12.77 0.65
N PRO A 305 13.92 -13.29 1.80
CA PRO A 305 13.67 -12.45 2.97
C PRO A 305 14.93 -11.76 3.48
N MET A 306 16.09 -12.44 3.51
CA MET A 306 17.36 -11.82 3.90
C MET A 306 17.78 -10.70 2.95
N SER A 307 17.60 -10.87 1.65
CA SER A 307 17.85 -9.78 0.68
C SER A 307 16.98 -8.56 0.95
N TRP A 308 15.69 -8.75 1.18
CA TRP A 308 14.78 -7.66 1.50
C TRP A 308 15.11 -6.99 2.85
N LEU A 309 15.42 -7.76 3.89
CA LEU A 309 15.77 -7.19 5.20
C LEU A 309 17.03 -6.34 5.12
N ARG A 310 18.04 -6.74 4.33
CA ARG A 310 19.23 -5.89 4.09
C ARG A 310 18.87 -4.59 3.35
N VAL A 311 18.01 -4.66 2.35
CA VAL A 311 17.56 -3.46 1.61
C VAL A 311 16.79 -2.52 2.53
N PHE A 312 15.85 -3.04 3.34
CA PHE A 312 15.11 -2.22 4.30
C PHE A 312 16.00 -1.63 5.38
N HIS A 313 17.00 -2.39 5.86
CA HIS A 313 17.98 -1.91 6.83
C HIS A 313 18.79 -0.73 6.29
N GLY A 314 19.39 -0.85 5.10
CA GLY A 314 20.14 0.25 4.48
C GLY A 314 19.29 1.50 4.29
N ARG A 315 18.07 1.35 3.76
CA ARG A 315 17.13 2.47 3.58
C ARG A 315 16.65 3.07 4.90
N LEU A 316 16.53 2.27 5.96
CA LEU A 316 16.18 2.77 7.29
C LEU A 316 17.31 3.64 7.83
N THR A 317 18.57 3.22 7.68
CA THR A 317 19.74 4.01 8.07
C THR A 317 19.78 5.36 7.34
N ASP A 318 19.59 5.36 6.01
CA ASP A 318 19.52 6.58 5.21
C ASP A 318 18.40 7.52 5.69
N ALA A 319 17.21 6.98 5.94
CA ALA A 319 16.05 7.76 6.40
C ALA A 319 16.24 8.38 7.80
N ILE A 320 16.96 7.70 8.69
CA ILE A 320 17.30 8.21 10.02
C ILE A 320 18.28 9.39 9.91
N LEU A 321 19.29 9.28 9.05
CA LEU A 321 20.24 10.36 8.79
C LEU A 321 19.54 11.59 8.23
N GLU A 322 18.70 11.40 7.21
CA GLU A 322 17.92 12.48 6.61
C GLU A 322 17.02 13.18 7.63
N LEU A 323 16.31 12.44 8.48
CA LEU A 323 15.48 13.05 9.53
C LEU A 323 16.34 13.86 10.51
N GLY A 324 17.57 13.40 10.80
CA GLY A 324 18.55 14.11 11.62
C GLY A 324 19.02 15.45 11.03
N GLU A 325 19.18 15.52 9.73
CA GLU A 325 19.60 16.73 9.01
C GLU A 325 18.49 17.80 8.92
N LEU A 326 17.23 17.42 9.04
CA LEU A 326 16.05 18.30 8.99
C LEU A 326 15.58 18.83 10.36
N ARG A 327 16.38 18.60 11.43
CA ARG A 327 16.09 19.07 12.81
C ARG A 327 16.28 20.53 13.03
#